data_f97c7b294d5a6eabb54d324fcd2dba7c
#
_entry.id   f97c7b294d5a6eabb54d324fcd2dba7c
#
_cell.length_a   1.000
_cell.length_b   1.000
_cell.length_c   1.000
_cell.angle_alpha   90.00
_cell.angle_beta   90.00
_cell.angle_gamma   90.00
#
_symmetry.space_group_name_H-M   'P 1'
#
loop_
_entity.id
_entity.type
_entity.pdbx_description
1 polymer ?
#
loop_
_entity_poly.entity_id
_entity_poly.type
_entity_poly.pdbx_seq_one_letter_code
_entity_poly.pdbx_strand_id
1 'polypeptide(L)'
;MIQTESRLTVADNSGAKEALCIHVLGGTGRRYASVGDIIVVTVKSTIPASDVKKGTVSKAVVVRTKKEIRRPDGSYIRFDDNACVLLNNAGELRGTRIFGPVARELRATNMKIVSLAPEVL
;
A
#
# COMPACT_ATOMS: atom_id res chain seq x y z
N MET A 1 -6.86 9.16 3.17
CA MET A 1 -6.92 8.08 4.18
C MET A 1 -7.67 6.88 3.61
N ILE A 2 -7.31 5.72 4.07
CA ILE A 2 -7.86 4.45 3.56
C ILE A 2 -8.77 3.85 4.62
N GLN A 3 -9.93 3.40 4.20
CA GLN A 3 -10.89 2.73 5.08
C GLN A 3 -11.38 1.45 4.41
N THR A 4 -12.19 0.68 5.13
CA THR A 4 -12.85 -0.51 4.58
C THR A 4 -13.62 -0.13 3.32
N GLU A 5 -13.49 -0.94 2.28
CA GLU A 5 -14.06 -0.74 0.94
C GLU A 5 -13.36 0.33 0.09
N SER A 6 -12.28 0.95 0.57
CA SER A 6 -11.45 1.79 -0.30
C SER A 6 -10.74 0.94 -1.35
N ARG A 7 -10.70 1.44 -2.58
CA ARG A 7 -9.94 0.80 -3.66
C ARG A 7 -8.57 1.44 -3.79
N LEU A 8 -7.55 0.60 -4.02
CA LEU A 8 -6.17 1.03 -4.13
C LEU A 8 -5.54 0.44 -5.38
N THR A 9 -4.66 1.22 -5.99
CA THR A 9 -3.77 0.73 -7.03
C THR A 9 -2.67 -0.09 -6.37
N VAL A 10 -2.34 -1.25 -6.94
CA VAL A 10 -1.20 -2.04 -6.47
C VAL A 10 0.05 -1.54 -7.19
N ALA A 11 1.01 -1.04 -6.42
CA ALA A 11 2.18 -0.34 -6.94
C ALA A 11 3.41 -1.23 -7.09
N ASP A 12 3.24 -2.55 -7.07
CA ASP A 12 4.34 -3.49 -7.23
C ASP A 12 4.16 -4.39 -8.45
N ASN A 13 5.17 -5.20 -8.73
CA ASN A 13 5.18 -6.11 -9.87
C ASN A 13 4.71 -7.52 -9.50
N SER A 14 3.91 -7.66 -8.45
CA SER A 14 3.35 -8.96 -8.05
C SER A 14 2.34 -9.53 -9.05
N GLY A 15 1.82 -8.69 -9.94
CA GLY A 15 0.81 -9.06 -10.93
C GLY A 15 -0.58 -8.57 -10.60
N ALA A 16 -0.84 -8.15 -9.38
CA ALA A 16 -2.10 -7.51 -9.02
C ALA A 16 -2.12 -6.07 -9.54
N LYS A 17 -3.28 -5.59 -9.98
CA LYS A 17 -3.45 -4.22 -10.47
C LYS A 17 -4.25 -3.38 -9.50
N GLU A 18 -5.32 -3.92 -8.95
CA GLU A 18 -6.23 -3.21 -8.07
C GLU A 18 -6.62 -4.08 -6.89
N ALA A 19 -6.71 -3.47 -5.72
CA ALA A 19 -7.09 -4.14 -4.49
C ALA A 19 -8.18 -3.36 -3.77
N LEU A 20 -8.99 -4.07 -2.98
CA LEU A 20 -10.03 -3.49 -2.15
C LEU A 20 -9.65 -3.71 -0.69
N CYS A 21 -9.64 -2.64 0.09
CA CYS A 21 -9.38 -2.74 1.53
C CYS A 21 -10.58 -3.37 2.22
N ILE A 22 -10.34 -4.47 2.94
CA ILE A 22 -11.41 -5.16 3.69
C ILE A 22 -11.25 -4.99 5.19
N HIS A 23 -10.07 -4.64 5.69
CA HIS A 23 -9.86 -4.41 7.11
C HIS A 23 -8.61 -3.55 7.34
N VAL A 24 -8.68 -2.67 8.34
CA VAL A 24 -7.54 -1.87 8.79
C VAL A 24 -6.99 -2.46 10.08
N LEU A 25 -5.74 -2.91 10.05
CA LEU A 25 -5.06 -3.48 11.22
C LEU A 25 -4.52 -2.36 12.13
N GLY A 26 -4.30 -2.67 13.38
CA GLY A 26 -3.66 -1.74 14.32
C GLY A 26 -4.48 -1.41 15.56
N GLY A 27 -5.43 -2.26 15.92
CA GLY A 27 -6.17 -2.14 17.18
C GLY A 27 -7.68 -2.11 17.03
N THR A 28 -8.35 -2.25 18.16
CA THR A 28 -9.83 -2.28 18.20
C THR A 28 -10.39 -0.92 17.78
N GLY A 29 -11.35 -0.92 16.87
CA GLY A 29 -12.06 0.28 16.43
C GLY A 29 -11.30 1.19 15.50
N ARG A 30 -10.15 0.76 15.01
CA ARG A 30 -9.39 1.54 14.05
C ARG A 30 -10.14 1.62 12.72
N ARG A 31 -10.41 2.83 12.25
CA ARG A 31 -11.22 3.06 11.04
C ARG A 31 -10.38 3.38 9.80
N TYR A 32 -9.25 4.07 9.98
CA TYR A 32 -8.51 4.64 8.86
C TYR A 32 -7.06 4.21 8.89
N ALA A 33 -6.51 3.99 7.70
CA ALA A 33 -5.09 3.75 7.48
C ALA A 33 -4.48 4.92 6.73
N SER A 34 -3.24 5.23 7.04
CA SER A 34 -2.43 6.20 6.33
C SER A 34 -1.17 5.51 5.80
N VAL A 35 -0.25 6.29 5.22
CA VAL A 35 1.02 5.75 4.70
C VAL A 35 1.77 5.01 5.80
N GLY A 36 2.26 3.82 5.46
CA GLY A 36 3.01 2.96 6.37
C GLY A 36 2.15 2.01 7.18
N ASP A 37 0.84 2.18 7.18
CA ASP A 37 -0.06 1.27 7.88
C ASP A 37 -0.29 0.00 7.10
N ILE A 38 -0.52 -1.09 7.82
CA ILE A 38 -0.82 -2.39 7.21
C ILE A 38 -2.33 -2.58 7.18
N ILE A 39 -2.82 -2.99 6.02
CA ILE A 39 -4.24 -3.30 5.81
C ILE A 39 -4.38 -4.69 5.24
N VAL A 40 -5.57 -5.24 5.31
CA VAL A 40 -5.94 -6.49 4.63
C VAL A 40 -6.73 -6.11 3.38
N VAL A 41 -6.32 -6.65 2.25
CA VAL A 41 -6.95 -6.36 0.96
C VAL A 41 -7.34 -7.63 0.24
N THR A 42 -8.32 -7.51 -0.67
CA THR A 42 -8.62 -8.56 -1.63
C THR A 42 -8.30 -8.03 -3.03
N VAL A 43 -7.68 -8.87 -3.85
CA VAL A 43 -7.26 -8.49 -5.19
C VAL A 43 -8.47 -8.51 -6.11
N LYS A 44 -8.75 -7.39 -6.79
CA LYS A 44 -9.90 -7.24 -7.68
C LYS A 44 -9.55 -7.31 -9.16
N SER A 45 -8.30 -7.02 -9.51
CA SER A 45 -7.84 -7.05 -10.91
C SER A 45 -6.39 -7.48 -10.96
N THR A 46 -6.07 -8.35 -11.91
CA THR A 46 -4.71 -8.87 -12.12
C THR A 46 -4.35 -8.84 -13.60
N ILE A 47 -3.04 -8.92 -13.89
CA ILE A 47 -2.58 -9.16 -15.26
C ILE A 47 -2.76 -10.63 -15.62
N PRO A 48 -2.90 -10.97 -16.92
CA PRO A 48 -2.94 -12.38 -17.35
C PRO A 48 -1.67 -13.12 -16.95
N ALA A 49 -1.82 -14.39 -16.60
CA ALA A 49 -0.73 -15.29 -16.22
C ALA A 49 0.02 -14.87 -14.93
N SER A 50 -0.62 -14.07 -14.09
CA SER A 50 -0.08 -13.68 -12.79
C SER A 50 -0.14 -14.82 -11.79
N ASP A 51 0.86 -14.89 -10.89
CA ASP A 51 0.84 -15.82 -9.76
C ASP A 51 -0.20 -15.41 -8.71
N VAL A 52 -0.52 -14.13 -8.66
CA VAL A 52 -1.57 -13.59 -7.78
C VAL A 52 -2.89 -13.63 -8.54
N LYS A 53 -3.86 -14.33 -7.99
CA LYS A 53 -5.17 -14.51 -8.62
C LYS A 53 -6.18 -13.52 -8.07
N LYS A 54 -7.17 -13.18 -8.90
CA LYS A 54 -8.33 -12.37 -8.49
C LYS A 54 -9.04 -13.05 -7.31
N GLY A 55 -9.36 -12.25 -6.30
CA GLY A 55 -10.01 -12.77 -5.09
C GLY A 55 -9.05 -13.17 -3.98
N THR A 56 -7.74 -13.15 -4.23
CA THR A 56 -6.74 -13.43 -3.20
C THR A 56 -6.82 -12.40 -2.08
N VAL A 57 -6.83 -12.88 -0.83
CA VAL A 57 -6.78 -12.03 0.36
C VAL A 57 -5.33 -11.96 0.85
N SER A 58 -4.83 -10.75 1.07
CA SER A 58 -3.44 -10.53 1.41
C SER A 58 -3.31 -9.30 2.30
N LYS A 59 -2.23 -9.25 3.09
CA LYS A 59 -1.83 -8.01 3.77
C LYS A 59 -1.13 -7.10 2.78
N ALA A 60 -1.24 -5.81 3.01
CA ALA A 60 -0.61 -4.80 2.18
C ALA A 60 -0.18 -3.61 3.02
N VAL A 61 0.83 -2.88 2.55
CA VAL A 61 1.30 -1.63 3.16
C VAL A 61 0.86 -0.48 2.27
N VAL A 62 0.24 0.53 2.86
CA VAL A 62 -0.18 1.74 2.13
C VAL A 62 1.06 2.59 1.85
N VAL A 63 1.32 2.89 0.58
CA VAL A 63 2.50 3.67 0.17
C VAL A 63 2.16 5.08 -0.31
N ARG A 64 0.94 5.30 -0.78
CA ARG A 64 0.46 6.62 -1.23
C ARG A 64 -0.99 6.81 -0.83
N THR A 65 -1.36 8.05 -0.54
CA THR A 65 -2.76 8.43 -0.29
C THR A 65 -3.10 9.72 -1.02
N LYS A 66 -4.34 9.85 -1.47
CA LYS A 66 -4.85 11.12 -2.02
C LYS A 66 -5.05 12.17 -0.95
N LYS A 67 -5.40 11.75 0.27
CA LYS A 67 -5.54 12.65 1.40
C LYS A 67 -4.16 13.12 1.83
N GLU A 68 -4.02 14.42 2.04
CA GLU A 68 -2.75 14.99 2.49
C GLU A 68 -2.34 14.45 3.85
N ILE A 69 -1.02 14.28 4.03
CA ILE A 69 -0.39 13.87 5.28
C ILE A 69 0.40 15.06 5.79
N ARG A 70 0.15 15.47 7.04
CA ARG A 70 0.92 16.52 7.69
C ARG A 70 2.25 15.95 8.17
N ARG A 71 3.34 16.66 7.88
CA ARG A 71 4.68 16.32 8.34
C ARG A 71 5.07 17.15 9.55
N PRO A 72 6.04 16.69 10.38
CA PRO A 72 6.48 17.42 11.56
C PRO A 72 7.00 18.84 11.29
N ASP A 73 7.53 19.10 10.09
CA ASP A 73 8.03 20.41 9.68
C ASP A 73 6.92 21.37 9.23
N GLY A 74 5.65 20.95 9.31
CA GLY A 74 4.50 21.76 8.90
C GLY A 74 4.12 21.64 7.44
N SER A 75 4.90 20.92 6.62
CA SER A 75 4.54 20.68 5.23
C SER A 75 3.52 19.55 5.10
N TYR A 76 2.92 19.45 3.92
CA TYR A 76 1.96 18.41 3.59
C TYR A 76 2.41 17.69 2.34
N ILE A 77 2.08 16.41 2.24
CA ILE A 77 2.27 15.64 1.01
C ILE A 77 0.96 14.92 0.67
N ARG A 78 0.63 14.91 -0.62
CA ARG A 78 -0.48 14.12 -1.15
C ARG A 78 -0.09 13.58 -2.52
N PHE A 79 -0.76 12.52 -2.91
CA PHE A 79 -0.51 11.86 -4.20
C PHE A 79 -1.79 11.87 -5.03
N ASP A 80 -1.67 11.50 -6.30
CA ASP A 80 -2.81 11.47 -7.22
C ASP A 80 -3.70 10.26 -7.02
N ASP A 81 -3.19 9.22 -6.35
CA ASP A 81 -3.92 7.98 -6.13
C ASP A 81 -3.67 7.43 -4.73
N ASN A 82 -4.49 6.46 -4.34
CA ASN A 82 -4.23 5.61 -3.20
C ASN A 82 -3.54 4.35 -3.71
N ALA A 83 -2.41 3.99 -3.13
CA ALA A 83 -1.65 2.82 -3.59
C ALA A 83 -1.10 2.02 -2.42
N CYS A 84 -0.95 0.73 -2.66
CA CYS A 84 -0.38 -0.20 -1.69
C CYS A 84 0.58 -1.16 -2.39
N VAL A 85 1.39 -1.85 -1.59
CA VAL A 85 2.21 -2.98 -2.03
C VAL A 85 1.81 -4.21 -1.24
N LEU A 86 1.76 -5.37 -1.91
CA LEU A 86 1.32 -6.60 -1.27
C LEU A 86 2.44 -7.24 -0.45
N LEU A 87 2.04 -7.83 0.67
CA LEU A 87 2.94 -8.62 1.53
C LEU A 87 2.59 -10.10 1.40
N ASN A 88 3.57 -10.97 1.62
CA ASN A 88 3.33 -12.39 1.75
C ASN A 88 2.95 -12.75 3.19
N ASN A 89 2.73 -14.06 3.45
CA ASN A 89 2.34 -14.52 4.78
C ASN A 89 3.42 -14.31 5.84
N ALA A 90 4.68 -14.17 5.44
CA ALA A 90 5.79 -13.89 6.34
C ALA A 90 5.97 -12.40 6.63
N GLY A 91 5.13 -11.53 6.05
CA GLY A 91 5.24 -10.09 6.22
C GLY A 91 6.25 -9.42 5.32
N GLU A 92 6.81 -10.13 4.37
CA GLU A 92 7.78 -9.60 3.40
C GLU A 92 7.07 -9.12 2.13
N LEU A 93 7.74 -8.24 1.37
CA LEU A 93 7.20 -7.77 0.10
C LEU A 93 7.05 -8.92 -0.89
N ARG A 94 5.89 -9.00 -1.52
CA ARG A 94 5.61 -10.02 -2.52
C ARG A 94 6.31 -9.72 -3.84
N GLY A 95 6.34 -8.44 -4.23
CA GLY A 95 6.99 -8.00 -5.46
C GLY A 95 8.45 -7.61 -5.24
N THR A 96 9.19 -7.49 -6.33
CA THR A 96 10.60 -7.11 -6.33
C THR A 96 10.83 -5.68 -6.81
N ARG A 97 9.81 -5.03 -7.37
CA ARG A 97 9.88 -3.66 -7.87
C ARG A 97 8.66 -2.88 -7.40
N ILE A 98 8.86 -1.58 -7.24
CA ILE A 98 7.79 -0.66 -6.90
C ILE A 98 7.68 0.40 -7.99
N PHE A 99 6.44 0.71 -8.38
CA PHE A 99 6.15 1.67 -9.44
C PHE A 99 5.67 2.99 -8.83
N GLY A 100 6.22 4.09 -9.32
CA GLY A 100 5.85 5.42 -8.89
C GLY A 100 6.47 5.82 -7.55
N PRO A 101 6.19 7.07 -7.10
CA PRO A 101 6.77 7.58 -5.87
C PRO A 101 6.14 6.94 -4.64
N VAL A 102 6.90 6.95 -3.55
CA VAL A 102 6.40 6.57 -2.22
C VAL A 102 6.72 7.69 -1.24
N ALA A 103 5.98 7.75 -0.12
CA ALA A 103 6.24 8.73 0.91
C ALA A 103 7.44 8.30 1.77
N ARG A 104 8.27 9.27 2.17
CA ARG A 104 9.46 8.98 2.97
C ARG A 104 9.15 8.49 4.39
N GLU A 105 7.92 8.67 4.86
CA GLU A 105 7.47 8.14 6.14
C GLU A 105 7.62 6.62 6.25
N LEU A 106 7.70 5.92 5.11
CA LEU A 106 7.92 4.47 5.07
C LEU A 106 9.30 4.05 5.60
N ARG A 107 10.26 4.97 5.70
CA ARG A 107 11.57 4.67 6.29
C ARG A 107 11.46 4.17 7.73
N ALA A 108 10.48 4.68 8.48
CA ALA A 108 10.27 4.29 9.87
C ALA A 108 9.60 2.92 10.00
N THR A 109 8.82 2.50 9.01
CA THR A 109 8.00 1.29 9.09
C THR A 109 8.49 0.17 8.19
N ASN A 110 8.97 0.49 6.98
CA ASN A 110 9.44 -0.53 6.04
C ASN A 110 10.52 0.05 5.11
N MET A 111 11.75 -0.06 5.54
CA MET A 111 12.92 0.45 4.81
C MET A 111 13.11 -0.21 3.44
N LYS A 112 12.70 -1.46 3.30
CA LYS A 112 12.83 -2.19 2.04
C LYS A 112 11.99 -1.57 0.92
N ILE A 113 10.79 -1.06 1.25
CA ILE A 113 9.95 -0.34 0.30
C ILE A 113 10.69 0.90 -0.22
N VAL A 114 11.31 1.65 0.67
CA VAL A 114 12.06 2.87 0.31
C VAL A 114 13.23 2.52 -0.62
N SER A 115 13.92 1.42 -0.35
CA SER A 115 15.08 1.01 -1.15
C SER A 115 14.69 0.55 -2.56
N LEU A 116 13.49 0.04 -2.74
CA LEU A 116 13.00 -0.43 -4.04
C LEU A 116 12.26 0.64 -4.84
N ALA A 117 11.86 1.73 -4.21
CA ALA A 117 11.08 2.76 -4.87
C ALA A 117 11.94 3.60 -5.81
N PRO A 118 11.42 3.97 -7.00
CA PRO A 118 12.17 4.82 -7.94
C PRO A 118 12.29 6.26 -7.45
N GLU A 119 11.36 6.71 -6.62
CA GLU A 119 11.34 8.06 -6.09
C GLU A 119 10.74 8.07 -4.69
N VAL A 120 11.35 8.82 -3.77
CA VAL A 120 10.89 8.94 -2.38
C VAL A 120 10.60 10.41 -2.11
N LEU A 121 9.36 10.73 -1.83
CA LEU A 121 8.89 12.09 -1.56
C LEU A 121 8.50 12.22 -0.05
#